data_8bc0c340d02c727292a7408fad04eb71
#
_entry.id   8bc0c340d02c727292a7408fad04eb71
#
_cell.length_a   1.000
_cell.length_b   1.000
_cell.length_c   1.000
_cell.angle_alpha   90.00
_cell.angle_beta   90.00
_cell.angle_gamma   90.00
#
_symmetry.space_group_name_H-M   'P 1'
#
loop_
_entity.id
_entity.type
_entity.pdbx_description
1 polymer ?
#
loop_
_entity_poly.entity_id
_entity_poly.type
_entity_poly.pdbx_seq_one_letter_code
_entity_poly.pdbx_strand_id
1 'polypeptide(L)'
;MKHILLAACAVAILSGCGSQGKQAAPTENPFLSEYTTPFQVPPFDQIKMEHYKPAFLQGMEEQQKEIDAIVNNPEPATFQNTIAALDQSGTLLRKVSTVFYGLKSANTNDEMDALSRELSPLQSKPVSYTHLTLPTILLV
;
A
#
# COMPACT_ATOMS: atom_id res chain seq x y z
N MET A 1 10.64 33.17 67.50
CA MET A 1 10.76 34.44 66.74
C MET A 1 10.80 34.14 65.29
N LYS A 2 10.01 34.86 64.55
CA LYS A 2 9.91 35.04 63.10
C LYS A 2 9.04 34.08 62.32
N HIS A 3 7.93 34.65 62.01
CA HIS A 3 6.82 34.23 61.16
C HIS A 3 7.26 34.20 59.70
N ILE A 4 6.91 33.12 59.00
CA ILE A 4 6.97 33.09 57.52
C ILE A 4 5.54 32.89 57.03
N LEU A 5 5.06 33.92 56.35
CA LEU A 5 3.75 33.96 55.70
C LEU A 5 3.79 33.04 54.44
N LEU A 6 2.83 32.12 54.37
CA LEU A 6 2.52 31.36 53.18
C LEU A 6 1.64 32.25 52.27
N ALA A 7 2.16 32.61 51.12
CA ALA A 7 1.40 33.18 50.01
C ALA A 7 0.88 32.06 49.12
N ALA A 8 -0.44 31.81 49.20
CA ALA A 8 -1.12 30.86 48.31
C ALA A 8 -1.38 31.52 46.94
N CYS A 9 -0.64 31.14 45.91
CA CYS A 9 -0.99 31.50 44.53
C CYS A 9 -2.01 30.48 44.00
N ALA A 10 -3.25 30.90 43.88
CA ALA A 10 -4.29 30.17 43.16
C ALA A 10 -4.07 30.33 41.66
N VAL A 11 -3.60 29.26 41.00
CA VAL A 11 -3.55 29.19 39.54
C VAL A 11 -4.89 28.68 39.06
N ALA A 12 -5.67 29.57 38.46
CA ALA A 12 -6.89 29.20 37.74
C ALA A 12 -6.54 28.55 36.43
N ILE A 13 -6.75 27.25 36.34
CA ILE A 13 -6.61 26.48 35.07
C ILE A 13 -7.88 26.70 34.28
N LEU A 14 -7.82 27.58 33.28
CA LEU A 14 -8.83 27.67 32.23
C LEU A 14 -8.80 26.42 31.38
N SER A 15 -9.74 25.50 31.63
CA SER A 15 -9.99 24.35 30.75
C SER A 15 -10.59 24.85 29.45
N GLY A 16 -9.73 25.09 28.46
CA GLY A 16 -10.13 25.28 27.08
C GLY A 16 -10.67 23.97 26.53
N CYS A 17 -11.98 23.83 26.37
CA CYS A 17 -12.59 22.81 25.52
C CYS A 17 -12.17 23.06 24.06
N GLY A 18 -11.00 22.61 23.66
CA GLY A 18 -10.67 22.40 22.27
C GLY A 18 -11.42 21.15 21.81
N SER A 19 -12.39 21.32 20.92
CA SER A 19 -12.94 20.22 20.12
C SER A 19 -11.79 19.60 19.33
N GLN A 20 -11.12 18.61 19.90
CA GLN A 20 -10.29 17.69 19.13
C GLN A 20 -11.23 16.97 18.17
N GLY A 21 -11.23 17.39 16.91
CA GLY A 21 -11.77 16.61 15.83
C GLY A 21 -11.22 15.20 15.99
N LYS A 22 -12.13 14.25 16.15
CA LYS A 22 -11.82 12.83 16.26
C LYS A 22 -11.06 12.45 14.98
N GLN A 23 -9.75 12.52 15.05
CA GLN A 23 -8.88 11.98 14.01
C GLN A 23 -9.17 10.49 14.01
N ALA A 24 -9.92 10.05 13.01
CA ALA A 24 -10.18 8.63 12.82
C ALA A 24 -8.82 7.93 12.85
N ALA A 25 -8.67 6.93 13.71
CA ALA A 25 -7.52 6.06 13.70
C ALA A 25 -7.29 5.64 12.23
N PRO A 26 -6.01 5.58 11.75
CA PRO A 26 -5.76 5.13 10.39
C PRO A 26 -6.46 3.80 10.22
N THR A 27 -7.50 3.76 9.42
CA THR A 27 -8.22 2.53 9.09
C THR A 27 -7.19 1.65 8.40
N GLU A 28 -6.85 0.55 9.04
CA GLU A 28 -5.88 -0.40 8.51
C GLU A 28 -6.34 -0.78 7.10
N ASN A 29 -5.46 -0.57 6.11
CA ASN A 29 -5.82 -0.79 4.72
C ASN A 29 -6.04 -2.30 4.47
N PRO A 30 -7.26 -2.75 4.12
CA PRO A 30 -7.56 -4.17 4.00
C PRO A 30 -6.71 -4.91 2.96
N PHE A 31 -6.13 -4.20 2.00
CA PHE A 31 -5.24 -4.81 1.01
C PHE A 31 -3.90 -5.24 1.58
N LEU A 32 -3.43 -4.64 2.67
CA LEU A 32 -2.11 -4.88 3.26
C LEU A 32 -2.09 -6.07 4.24
N SER A 33 -3.25 -6.60 4.58
CA SER A 33 -3.40 -7.78 5.44
C SER A 33 -3.94 -8.98 4.65
N GLU A 34 -3.79 -10.17 5.21
CA GLU A 34 -4.46 -11.35 4.67
C GLU A 34 -5.96 -11.26 4.90
N TYR A 35 -6.75 -11.72 3.91
CA TYR A 35 -8.19 -11.75 4.05
C TYR A 35 -8.61 -12.90 4.96
N THR A 36 -9.32 -12.57 6.03
CA THR A 36 -9.88 -13.54 7.00
C THR A 36 -11.29 -13.99 6.63
N THR A 37 -11.84 -13.50 5.54
CA THR A 37 -13.14 -13.85 4.99
C THR A 37 -13.18 -15.30 4.48
N PRO A 38 -14.35 -15.96 4.44
CA PRO A 38 -14.48 -17.28 3.83
C PRO A 38 -13.95 -17.29 2.39
N PHE A 39 -13.16 -18.30 2.04
CA PHE A 39 -12.52 -18.48 0.73
C PHE A 39 -11.56 -17.33 0.35
N GLN A 40 -11.11 -16.53 1.31
CA GLN A 40 -10.23 -15.36 1.08
C GLN A 40 -10.83 -14.36 0.07
N VAL A 41 -12.14 -14.22 0.05
CA VAL A 41 -12.82 -13.21 -0.76
C VAL A 41 -12.46 -11.82 -0.25
N PRO A 42 -12.19 -10.82 -1.11
CA PRO A 42 -11.92 -9.46 -0.66
C PRO A 42 -13.06 -8.91 0.23
N PRO A 43 -12.77 -8.28 1.36
CA PRO A 43 -13.79 -7.70 2.24
C PRO A 43 -14.33 -6.40 1.63
N PHE A 44 -15.20 -6.51 0.62
CA PHE A 44 -15.73 -5.39 -0.16
C PHE A 44 -16.47 -4.35 0.68
N ASP A 45 -17.02 -4.74 1.83
CA ASP A 45 -17.68 -3.87 2.80
C ASP A 45 -16.70 -2.94 3.54
N GLN A 46 -15.42 -3.33 3.61
CA GLN A 46 -14.35 -2.58 4.29
C GLN A 46 -13.46 -1.81 3.31
N ILE A 47 -13.44 -2.21 2.04
CA ILE A 47 -12.62 -1.56 1.00
C ILE A 47 -13.27 -0.24 0.58
N LYS A 48 -12.51 0.86 0.68
CA LYS A 48 -12.92 2.20 0.26
C LYS A 48 -12.00 2.74 -0.81
N MET A 49 -12.42 3.78 -1.53
CA MET A 49 -11.62 4.42 -2.58
C MET A 49 -10.25 4.90 -2.08
N GLU A 50 -10.19 5.43 -0.85
CA GLU A 50 -8.95 5.89 -0.21
C GLU A 50 -7.88 4.79 -0.01
N HIS A 51 -8.28 3.50 -0.01
CA HIS A 51 -7.39 2.36 0.20
C HIS A 51 -6.63 1.96 -1.07
N TYR A 52 -7.18 2.23 -2.28
CA TYR A 52 -6.59 1.75 -3.52
C TYR A 52 -5.24 2.39 -3.82
N LYS A 53 -5.16 3.73 -3.84
CA LYS A 53 -3.94 4.44 -4.24
C LYS A 53 -2.72 4.05 -3.39
N PRO A 54 -2.76 4.09 -2.04
CA PRO A 54 -1.61 3.67 -1.23
C PRO A 54 -1.26 2.19 -1.44
N ALA A 55 -2.24 1.30 -1.60
CA ALA A 55 -1.98 -0.11 -1.83
C ALA A 55 -1.37 -0.38 -3.23
N PHE A 56 -1.78 0.35 -4.26
CA PHE A 56 -1.14 0.31 -5.58
C PHE A 56 0.32 0.77 -5.52
N LEU A 57 0.59 1.91 -4.86
CA LEU A 57 1.95 2.44 -4.75
C LEU A 57 2.87 1.49 -3.99
N GLN A 58 2.40 0.94 -2.88
CA GLN A 58 3.15 -0.04 -2.11
C GLN A 58 3.38 -1.33 -2.90
N GLY A 59 2.34 -1.85 -3.58
CA GLY A 59 2.46 -3.05 -4.40
C GLY A 59 3.45 -2.90 -5.57
N MET A 60 3.51 -1.72 -6.19
CA MET A 60 4.52 -1.42 -7.22
C MET A 60 5.94 -1.35 -6.65
N GLU A 61 6.10 -0.76 -5.47
CA GLU A 61 7.40 -0.69 -4.79
C GLU A 61 7.90 -2.08 -4.37
N GLU A 62 7.02 -2.91 -3.82
CA GLU A 62 7.33 -4.30 -3.45
C GLU A 62 7.72 -5.12 -4.68
N GLN A 63 6.93 -5.05 -5.74
CA GLN A 63 7.25 -5.75 -6.99
C GLN A 63 8.59 -5.31 -7.57
N GLN A 64 8.92 -4.02 -7.53
CA GLN A 64 10.21 -3.54 -8.01
C GLN A 64 11.37 -4.14 -7.20
N LYS A 65 11.25 -4.21 -5.87
CA LYS A 65 12.27 -4.83 -5.01
C LYS A 65 12.44 -6.33 -5.29
N GLU A 66 11.33 -7.03 -5.52
CA GLU A 66 11.35 -8.46 -5.88
C GLU A 66 12.04 -8.70 -7.22
N ILE A 67 11.74 -7.87 -8.22
CA ILE A 67 12.40 -7.93 -9.53
C ILE A 67 13.90 -7.61 -9.40
N ASP A 68 14.25 -6.57 -8.65
CA ASP A 68 15.66 -6.22 -8.41
C ASP A 68 16.41 -7.36 -7.71
N ALA A 69 15.77 -8.09 -6.81
CA ALA A 69 16.36 -9.27 -6.16
C ALA A 69 16.60 -10.42 -7.16
N ILE A 70 15.70 -10.63 -8.11
CA ILE A 70 15.90 -11.62 -9.19
C ILE A 70 17.05 -11.21 -10.09
N VAL A 71 17.09 -9.95 -10.53
CA VAL A 71 18.11 -9.41 -11.45
C VAL A 71 19.51 -9.47 -10.83
N ASN A 72 19.62 -9.16 -9.54
CA ASN A 72 20.89 -9.11 -8.84
C ASN A 72 21.25 -10.43 -8.12
N ASN A 73 20.57 -11.52 -8.43
CA ASN A 73 20.86 -12.83 -7.85
C ASN A 73 22.26 -13.30 -8.34
N PRO A 74 23.21 -13.57 -7.41
CA PRO A 74 24.57 -14.01 -7.79
C PRO A 74 24.63 -15.46 -8.28
N GLU A 75 23.58 -16.25 -8.03
CA GLU A 75 23.53 -17.66 -8.45
C GLU A 75 23.24 -17.77 -9.95
N PRO A 76 23.71 -18.82 -10.62
CA PRO A 76 23.36 -19.10 -12.01
C PRO A 76 21.83 -19.12 -12.20
N ALA A 77 21.36 -18.55 -13.31
CA ALA A 77 19.94 -18.48 -13.62
C ALA A 77 19.35 -19.90 -13.77
N THR A 78 18.24 -20.14 -13.07
CA THR A 78 17.48 -21.38 -13.12
C THR A 78 16.00 -21.07 -13.30
N PHE A 79 15.20 -22.07 -13.67
CA PHE A 79 13.75 -21.90 -13.73
C PHE A 79 13.19 -21.38 -12.39
N GLN A 80 13.68 -21.90 -11.25
CA GLN A 80 13.17 -21.55 -9.93
C GLN A 80 13.54 -20.12 -9.51
N ASN A 81 14.80 -19.73 -9.64
CA ASN A 81 15.25 -18.43 -9.16
C ASN A 81 14.98 -17.28 -10.14
N THR A 82 14.50 -17.58 -11.34
CA THR A 82 14.20 -16.58 -12.37
C THR A 82 12.73 -16.61 -12.77
N ILE A 83 12.25 -17.69 -13.39
CA ILE A 83 10.89 -17.73 -13.95
C ILE A 83 9.84 -17.87 -12.84
N ALA A 84 10.02 -18.85 -11.95
CA ALA A 84 9.07 -19.06 -10.84
C ALA A 84 9.09 -17.88 -9.86
N ALA A 85 10.26 -17.30 -9.57
CA ALA A 85 10.39 -16.12 -8.74
C ALA A 85 9.68 -14.90 -9.36
N LEU A 86 9.79 -14.71 -10.68
CA LEU A 86 9.09 -13.65 -11.40
C LEU A 86 7.58 -13.84 -11.37
N ASP A 87 7.09 -15.06 -11.58
CA ASP A 87 5.64 -15.37 -11.51
C ASP A 87 5.05 -15.09 -10.11
N GLN A 88 5.83 -15.33 -9.07
CA GLN A 88 5.43 -15.06 -7.69
C GLN A 88 5.53 -13.57 -7.30
N SER A 89 6.26 -12.77 -8.06
CA SER A 89 6.44 -11.34 -7.76
C SER A 89 5.14 -10.54 -7.94
N GLY A 90 5.05 -9.39 -7.27
CA GLY A 90 3.93 -8.46 -7.38
C GLY A 90 2.61 -8.99 -6.84
N THR A 91 2.62 -9.86 -5.84
CA THR A 91 1.41 -10.45 -5.27
C THR A 91 0.45 -9.39 -4.72
N LEU A 92 0.95 -8.37 -4.00
CA LEU A 92 0.12 -7.27 -3.50
C LEU A 92 -0.45 -6.44 -4.66
N LEU A 93 0.37 -6.09 -5.65
CA LEU A 93 -0.08 -5.33 -6.82
C LEU A 93 -1.16 -6.09 -7.59
N ARG A 94 -1.00 -7.38 -7.80
CA ARG A 94 -1.99 -8.26 -8.45
C ARG A 94 -3.29 -8.31 -7.65
N LYS A 95 -3.21 -8.47 -6.31
CA LYS A 95 -4.35 -8.48 -5.41
C LYS A 95 -5.19 -7.20 -5.53
N VAL A 96 -4.56 -6.04 -5.45
CA VAL A 96 -5.23 -4.74 -5.54
C VAL A 96 -5.78 -4.49 -6.95
N SER A 97 -4.98 -4.78 -7.99
CA SER A 97 -5.37 -4.60 -9.39
C SER A 97 -6.59 -5.42 -9.76
N THR A 98 -6.63 -6.69 -9.35
CA THR A 98 -7.76 -7.59 -9.64
C THR A 98 -9.07 -7.04 -9.06
N VAL A 99 -9.04 -6.58 -7.81
CA VAL A 99 -10.23 -6.00 -7.16
C VAL A 99 -10.63 -4.68 -7.83
N PHE A 100 -9.67 -3.78 -8.03
CA PHE A 100 -9.95 -2.46 -8.60
C PHE A 100 -10.51 -2.54 -10.03
N TYR A 101 -9.83 -3.23 -10.93
CA TYR A 101 -10.26 -3.31 -12.32
C TYR A 101 -11.49 -4.21 -12.51
N GLY A 102 -11.67 -5.22 -11.64
CA GLY A 102 -12.90 -6.00 -11.59
C GLY A 102 -14.12 -5.13 -11.26
N LEU A 103 -14.04 -4.34 -10.18
CA LEU A 103 -15.11 -3.42 -9.81
C LEU A 103 -15.29 -2.31 -10.85
N LYS A 104 -14.21 -1.75 -11.38
CA LYS A 104 -14.25 -0.72 -12.41
C LYS A 104 -14.99 -1.20 -13.66
N SER A 105 -14.76 -2.42 -14.10
CA SER A 105 -15.44 -2.96 -15.27
C SER A 105 -16.93 -3.27 -15.04
N ALA A 106 -17.29 -3.63 -13.79
CA ALA A 106 -18.67 -3.97 -13.44
C ALA A 106 -19.52 -2.75 -13.05
N ASN A 107 -18.94 -1.78 -12.35
CA ASN A 107 -19.64 -0.61 -11.81
C ASN A 107 -18.68 0.57 -11.63
N THR A 108 -18.26 1.17 -12.73
CA THR A 108 -17.36 2.34 -12.71
C THR A 108 -18.05 3.61 -12.20
N ASN A 109 -17.24 4.54 -11.71
CA ASN A 109 -17.63 5.91 -11.39
C ASN A 109 -16.49 6.87 -11.72
N ASP A 110 -16.77 8.17 -11.69
CA ASP A 110 -15.81 9.22 -12.07
C ASP A 110 -14.53 9.17 -11.21
N GLU A 111 -14.64 8.81 -9.93
CA GLU A 111 -13.52 8.71 -9.01
C GLU A 111 -12.60 7.53 -9.37
N MET A 112 -13.17 6.37 -9.71
CA MET A 112 -12.41 5.21 -10.19
C MET A 112 -11.73 5.50 -11.52
N ASP A 113 -12.41 6.21 -12.42
CA ASP A 113 -11.84 6.60 -13.71
C ASP A 113 -10.70 7.61 -13.54
N ALA A 114 -10.83 8.57 -12.64
CA ALA A 114 -9.76 9.52 -12.32
C ALA A 114 -8.54 8.80 -11.75
N LEU A 115 -8.73 7.92 -10.78
CA LEU A 115 -7.66 7.12 -10.18
C LEU A 115 -6.99 6.19 -11.20
N SER A 116 -7.77 5.55 -12.07
CA SER A 116 -7.25 4.70 -13.16
C SER A 116 -6.34 5.48 -14.10
N ARG A 117 -6.71 6.71 -14.49
CA ARG A 117 -5.87 7.59 -15.32
C ARG A 117 -4.58 8.00 -14.61
N GLU A 118 -4.62 8.23 -13.31
CA GLU A 118 -3.45 8.57 -12.50
C GLU A 118 -2.48 7.38 -12.37
N LEU A 119 -3.01 6.17 -12.15
CA LEU A 119 -2.21 4.96 -11.95
C LEU A 119 -1.59 4.41 -13.24
N SER A 120 -2.26 4.59 -14.38
CA SER A 120 -1.84 4.01 -15.66
C SER A 120 -0.37 4.31 -16.03
N PRO A 121 0.14 5.55 -15.99
CA PRO A 121 1.53 5.83 -16.30
C PRO A 121 2.52 5.26 -15.26
N LEU A 122 2.08 5.06 -14.03
CA LEU A 122 2.92 4.49 -12.97
C LEU A 122 3.08 2.99 -13.13
N GLN A 123 2.04 2.28 -13.54
CA GLN A 123 2.04 0.84 -13.76
C GLN A 123 2.87 0.43 -14.99
N SER A 124 3.06 1.31 -15.97
CA SER A 124 3.86 1.01 -17.16
C SER A 124 5.37 0.95 -16.89
N LYS A 125 5.87 1.59 -15.84
CA LYS A 125 7.30 1.62 -15.49
C LYS A 125 7.87 0.26 -15.11
N PRO A 126 7.27 -0.52 -14.18
CA PRO A 126 7.75 -1.87 -13.85
C PRO A 126 7.78 -2.81 -15.06
N VAL A 127 6.74 -2.74 -15.91
CA VAL A 127 6.64 -3.56 -17.13
C VAL A 127 7.81 -3.26 -18.10
N SER A 128 8.12 -1.99 -18.31
CA SER A 128 9.25 -1.59 -19.17
C SER A 128 10.58 -2.08 -18.62
N TYR A 129 10.78 -2.04 -17.30
CA TYR A 129 12.00 -2.52 -16.66
C TYR A 129 12.16 -4.04 -16.80
N THR A 130 11.12 -4.84 -16.58
CA THR A 130 11.17 -6.30 -16.75
C THR A 130 11.44 -6.70 -18.18
N HIS A 131 10.87 -6.04 -19.18
CA HIS A 131 11.12 -6.32 -20.58
C HIS A 131 12.57 -6.03 -21.03
N LEU A 132 13.25 -5.09 -20.37
CA LEU A 132 14.62 -4.74 -20.69
C LEU A 132 15.65 -5.62 -19.97
N THR A 133 15.35 -6.08 -18.76
CA THR A 133 16.32 -6.76 -17.89
C THR A 133 16.25 -8.28 -17.97
N LEU A 134 15.06 -8.88 -18.06
CA LEU A 134 14.92 -10.33 -18.11
C LEU A 134 15.59 -11.02 -19.32
N PRO A 135 15.52 -10.50 -20.56
CA PRO A 135 16.25 -11.10 -21.68
C PRO A 135 17.75 -11.14 -21.46
N THR A 136 18.31 -10.15 -20.77
CA THR A 136 19.74 -10.07 -20.49
C THR A 136 20.21 -11.14 -19.51
N ILE A 137 19.37 -11.52 -18.54
CA ILE A 137 19.68 -12.57 -17.56
C ILE A 137 19.58 -13.96 -18.17
N LEU A 138 18.66 -14.17 -19.12
CA LEU A 138 18.45 -15.47 -19.77
C LEU A 138 19.49 -15.77 -20.90
N LEU A 139 20.28 -14.78 -21.32
CA LEU A 139 21.28 -14.89 -22.36
C LEU A 139 22.71 -15.17 -21.83
N VAL A 140 22.87 -15.32 -20.50
CA VAL A 140 24.12 -15.75 -19.84
C VAL A 140 24.04 -17.20 -19.47
#